data_6b6377047e54eb8ba5aa3950d1420c4f
#
_entry.id   6b6377047e54eb8ba5aa3950d1420c4f
#
_cell.length_a   1.000
_cell.length_b   1.000
_cell.length_c   1.000
_cell.angle_alpha   90.00
_cell.angle_beta   90.00
_cell.angle_gamma   90.00
#
_symmetry.space_group_name_H-M   'P 1'
#
loop_
_entity.id
_entity.type
_entity.pdbx_description
1 polymer ?
#
loop_
_entity_poly.entity_id
_entity_poly.type
_entity_poly.pdbx_seq_one_letter_code
_entity_poly.pdbx_strand_id
1 'polypeptide(L)'
;MNILRAYIYFFHRLAPWLLEGKPNTISVKDKQQTMKKIEAIIKPFKLEEVKESLSEIGVAGMTVSEVKGFGRQKGHTEIYRGSEYTVDFLPKILIQVVVSDETAKAASAAIVKAAKTGKIGDGKVFIYPIEEAVRIRTEENGEEAL
;
A
#
# COMPACT_ATOMS: atom_id res chain seq x y z
N MET A 1 48.78 48.25 -25.77
CA MET A 1 47.49 47.91 -26.45
C MET A 1 46.89 46.67 -25.69
N ASN A 2 45.82 46.96 -24.96
CA ASN A 2 45.36 46.07 -23.80
C ASN A 2 44.67 44.81 -24.25
N ILE A 3 45.30 43.70 -23.96
CA ILE A 3 44.75 42.32 -24.14
C ILE A 3 43.48 42.10 -23.30
N LEU A 4 43.25 42.90 -22.28
CA LEU A 4 42.10 42.80 -21.37
C LEU A 4 40.74 43.24 -22.01
N ARG A 5 40.77 44.02 -23.08
CA ARG A 5 39.56 44.50 -23.77
C ARG A 5 38.99 43.49 -24.77
N ALA A 6 39.76 42.54 -25.23
CA ALA A 6 39.33 41.52 -26.16
C ALA A 6 38.55 40.37 -25.45
N TYR A 7 38.86 40.11 -24.15
CA TYR A 7 38.20 39.05 -23.37
C TYR A 7 36.77 39.40 -22.94
N ILE A 8 36.47 40.70 -22.76
CA ILE A 8 35.13 41.15 -22.34
C ILE A 8 34.13 41.08 -23.48
N TYR A 9 34.58 41.29 -24.73
CA TYR A 9 33.71 41.24 -25.93
C TYR A 9 33.38 39.80 -26.38
N PHE A 10 34.23 38.84 -26.06
CA PHE A 10 34.00 37.43 -26.44
C PHE A 10 33.01 36.71 -25.50
N PHE A 11 32.94 37.13 -24.24
CA PHE A 11 32.02 36.52 -23.27
C PHE A 11 30.57 37.01 -23.41
N HIS A 12 30.34 38.14 -24.06
CA HIS A 12 28.98 38.69 -24.19
C HIS A 12 28.19 38.14 -25.37
N ARG A 13 28.84 37.34 -26.25
CA ARG A 13 28.19 36.81 -27.46
C ARG A 13 27.94 35.32 -27.48
N LEU A 14 28.35 34.56 -26.46
CA LEU A 14 28.28 33.10 -26.46
C LEU A 14 27.40 32.49 -25.39
N ALA A 15 26.67 33.23 -24.57
CA ALA A 15 25.82 32.63 -23.55
C ALA A 15 24.52 33.38 -23.24
N PRO A 16 23.60 33.60 -24.19
CA PRO A 16 22.24 34.02 -23.83
C PRO A 16 21.41 32.93 -23.19
N TRP A 17 21.81 31.67 -23.29
CA TRP A 17 21.04 30.53 -22.79
C TRP A 17 21.49 29.99 -21.42
N LEU A 18 22.56 30.56 -20.84
CA LEU A 18 23.05 30.17 -19.51
C LEU A 18 22.44 30.98 -18.35
N LEU A 19 21.56 31.94 -18.63
CA LEU A 19 20.92 32.79 -17.61
C LEU A 19 19.41 32.63 -17.52
N GLU A 20 18.81 31.70 -18.27
CA GLU A 20 17.41 31.29 -18.07
C GLU A 20 17.29 29.95 -17.35
N GLY A 21 18.11 29.70 -16.36
CA GLY A 21 17.82 28.76 -15.30
C GLY A 21 16.73 29.36 -14.41
N LYS A 22 15.48 29.39 -14.89
CA LYS A 22 14.34 29.47 -13.95
C LYS A 22 14.55 28.36 -12.98
N PRO A 23 14.58 28.64 -11.64
CA PRO A 23 14.52 27.55 -10.70
C PRO A 23 13.26 26.75 -11.08
N ASN A 24 13.42 25.47 -11.36
CA ASN A 24 12.31 24.53 -11.41
C ASN A 24 11.67 24.62 -10.04
N THR A 25 10.79 25.58 -9.85
CA THR A 25 9.82 25.56 -8.78
C THR A 25 8.98 24.33 -9.09
N ILE A 26 9.36 23.20 -8.50
CA ILE A 26 8.49 22.03 -8.36
C ILE A 26 7.22 22.61 -7.78
N SER A 27 6.24 22.76 -8.65
CA SER A 27 4.91 23.23 -8.25
C SER A 27 4.43 22.27 -7.17
N VAL A 28 4.24 22.76 -5.95
CA VAL A 28 3.67 22.03 -4.81
C VAL A 28 2.22 21.57 -5.11
N LYS A 29 1.76 21.65 -6.36
CA LYS A 29 0.41 21.30 -6.80
C LYS A 29 0.28 19.89 -7.37
N ASP A 30 1.36 19.18 -7.65
CA ASP A 30 1.28 17.74 -7.88
C ASP A 30 1.51 17.00 -6.56
N LYS A 31 0.56 17.10 -5.64
CA LYS A 31 0.35 16.06 -4.65
C LYS A 31 -0.12 14.85 -5.46
N GLN A 32 0.85 14.09 -5.93
CA GLN A 32 0.59 12.85 -6.65
C GLN A 32 -0.32 12.03 -5.74
N GLN A 33 -1.59 11.94 -6.11
CA GLN A 33 -2.56 11.14 -5.38
C GLN A 33 -1.99 9.73 -5.32
N THR A 34 -1.54 9.33 -4.16
CA THR A 34 -0.90 8.03 -3.97
C THR A 34 -1.90 7.08 -3.34
N MET A 35 -1.97 5.88 -3.90
CA MET A 35 -2.82 4.81 -3.40
C MET A 35 -2.00 3.81 -2.60
N LYS A 36 -2.66 3.13 -1.67
CA LYS A 36 -2.07 2.06 -0.88
C LYS A 36 -2.88 0.79 -1.00
N LYS A 37 -2.17 -0.32 -1.18
CA LYS A 37 -2.72 -1.66 -1.02
C LYS A 37 -2.46 -2.11 0.41
N ILE A 38 -3.51 -2.49 1.10
CA ILE A 38 -3.43 -3.09 2.43
C ILE A 38 -3.71 -4.58 2.28
N GLU A 39 -2.79 -5.40 2.75
CA GLU A 39 -2.94 -6.83 2.87
C GLU A 39 -3.01 -7.20 4.34
N ALA A 40 -4.06 -7.88 4.75
CA ALA A 40 -4.23 -8.34 6.12
C ALA A 40 -4.42 -9.85 6.17
N ILE A 41 -3.56 -10.53 6.91
CA ILE A 41 -3.72 -11.96 7.20
C ILE A 41 -4.34 -12.06 8.58
N ILE A 42 -5.54 -12.62 8.67
CA ILE A 42 -6.33 -12.67 9.91
C ILE A 42 -6.84 -14.08 10.23
N LYS A 43 -7.42 -14.26 11.41
CA LYS A 43 -8.16 -15.47 11.78
C LYS A 43 -9.47 -15.53 11.00
N PRO A 44 -9.90 -16.71 10.51
CA PRO A 44 -11.10 -16.83 9.67
C PRO A 44 -12.37 -16.24 10.31
N PHE A 45 -12.59 -16.48 11.58
CA PHE A 45 -13.80 -16.02 12.30
C PHE A 45 -13.85 -14.50 12.53
N LYS A 46 -12.79 -13.77 12.16
CA LYS A 46 -12.72 -12.29 12.24
C LYS A 46 -13.09 -11.58 10.95
N LEU A 47 -13.38 -12.32 9.88
CA LEU A 47 -13.64 -11.75 8.57
C LEU A 47 -14.82 -10.76 8.58
N GLU A 48 -15.95 -11.15 9.16
CA GLU A 48 -17.15 -10.29 9.14
C GLU A 48 -16.96 -9.01 9.95
N GLU A 49 -16.33 -9.08 11.13
CA GLU A 49 -16.04 -7.89 11.94
C GLU A 49 -15.10 -6.91 11.19
N VAL A 50 -14.11 -7.43 10.45
CA VAL A 50 -13.20 -6.60 9.65
C VAL A 50 -13.93 -5.97 8.48
N LYS A 51 -14.78 -6.71 7.78
CA LYS A 51 -15.60 -6.23 6.67
C LYS A 51 -16.51 -5.07 7.11
N GLU A 52 -17.22 -5.25 8.22
CA GLU A 52 -18.09 -4.21 8.79
C GLU A 52 -17.29 -2.96 9.15
N SER A 53 -16.15 -3.10 9.85
CA SER A 53 -15.28 -1.98 10.21
C SER A 53 -14.72 -1.21 9.02
N LEU A 54 -14.41 -1.89 7.91
CA LEU A 54 -13.97 -1.26 6.67
C LEU A 54 -15.11 -0.53 5.97
N SER A 55 -16.30 -1.11 5.95
CA SER A 55 -17.50 -0.50 5.38
C SER A 55 -17.90 0.80 6.10
N GLU A 56 -17.79 0.84 7.44
CA GLU A 56 -18.07 2.02 8.26
C GLU A 56 -17.21 3.24 7.91
N ILE A 57 -16.01 3.02 7.41
CA ILE A 57 -15.09 4.09 6.98
C ILE A 57 -15.11 4.34 5.46
N GLY A 58 -16.10 3.78 4.75
CA GLY A 58 -16.34 4.02 3.33
C GLY A 58 -15.51 3.16 2.38
N VAL A 59 -14.82 2.12 2.85
CA VAL A 59 -14.13 1.17 1.96
C VAL A 59 -15.17 0.23 1.34
N ALA A 60 -15.47 0.43 0.05
CA ALA A 60 -16.54 -0.26 -0.66
C ALA A 60 -16.11 -1.62 -1.24
N GLY A 61 -14.83 -1.83 -1.49
CA GLY A 61 -14.31 -3.01 -2.18
C GLY A 61 -13.21 -3.72 -1.40
N MET A 62 -13.28 -5.06 -1.36
CA MET A 62 -12.21 -5.89 -0.85
C MET A 62 -12.13 -7.21 -1.60
N THR A 63 -10.94 -7.77 -1.67
CA THR A 63 -10.71 -9.15 -2.15
C THR A 63 -10.37 -10.03 -0.96
N VAL A 64 -10.97 -11.21 -0.92
CA VAL A 64 -10.78 -12.18 0.16
C VAL A 64 -10.29 -13.49 -0.42
N SER A 65 -9.27 -14.08 0.19
CA SER A 65 -8.75 -15.40 -0.16
C SER A 65 -8.51 -16.25 1.09
N GLU A 66 -8.85 -17.51 1.01
CA GLU A 66 -8.46 -18.49 2.02
C GLU A 66 -6.98 -18.85 1.81
N VAL A 67 -6.22 -18.76 2.88
CA VAL A 67 -4.79 -19.08 2.85
C VAL A 67 -4.42 -19.96 4.05
N LYS A 68 -3.26 -20.59 3.98
CA LYS A 68 -2.71 -21.33 5.10
C LYS A 68 -1.46 -20.62 5.63
N GLY A 69 -1.37 -20.44 6.94
CA GLY A 69 -0.26 -19.74 7.58
C GLY A 69 0.46 -20.61 8.59
N PHE A 70 1.79 -20.53 8.57
CA PHE A 70 2.65 -21.07 9.61
C PHE A 70 3.26 -19.90 10.42
N GLY A 71 3.33 -20.07 11.73
CA GLY A 71 3.86 -18.99 12.58
C GLY A 71 4.02 -19.44 14.05
N ARG A 72 4.18 -18.44 14.94
CA ARG A 72 4.42 -18.68 16.39
C ARG A 72 3.32 -19.46 17.08
N GLN A 73 2.08 -19.51 16.55
CA GLN A 73 0.99 -20.31 17.09
C GLN A 73 1.26 -21.81 17.04
N LYS A 74 2.28 -22.23 16.26
CA LYS A 74 2.59 -23.62 15.92
C LYS A 74 1.36 -24.38 15.43
N GLY A 75 1.53 -25.51 14.82
CA GLY A 75 0.48 -26.44 14.48
C GLY A 75 -0.06 -27.19 15.69
N HIS A 76 -0.99 -28.05 15.46
CA HIS A 76 -1.48 -29.01 16.45
C HIS A 76 -1.31 -30.43 15.90
N THR A 77 -1.25 -31.39 16.81
CA THR A 77 -1.20 -32.78 16.43
C THR A 77 -2.62 -33.30 16.21
N GLU A 78 -2.84 -33.93 15.10
CA GLU A 78 -4.07 -34.62 14.77
C GLU A 78 -3.83 -36.15 14.77
N ILE A 79 -4.81 -36.93 15.18
CA ILE A 79 -4.75 -38.38 15.12
C ILE A 79 -5.71 -38.86 14.03
N TYR A 80 -5.17 -39.48 13.01
CA TYR A 80 -5.96 -40.12 11.95
C TYR A 80 -5.60 -41.58 11.82
N ARG A 81 -6.61 -42.43 11.96
CA ARG A 81 -6.46 -43.89 11.92
C ARG A 81 -5.37 -44.47 12.85
N GLY A 82 -5.20 -43.84 14.04
CA GLY A 82 -4.19 -44.26 15.02
C GLY A 82 -2.79 -43.78 14.80
N SER A 83 -2.56 -42.96 13.77
CA SER A 83 -1.26 -42.30 13.53
C SER A 83 -1.37 -40.81 13.86
N GLU A 84 -0.39 -40.33 14.61
CA GLU A 84 -0.23 -38.89 14.90
C GLU A 84 0.49 -38.20 13.74
N TYR A 85 -0.01 -37.02 13.31
CA TYR A 85 0.69 -36.15 12.41
C TYR A 85 0.54 -34.69 12.83
N THR A 86 1.57 -33.89 12.57
CA THR A 86 1.58 -32.47 12.92
C THR A 86 0.97 -31.65 11.80
N VAL A 87 -0.06 -30.87 12.12
CA VAL A 87 -0.63 -29.86 11.22
C VAL A 87 0.08 -28.56 11.46
N ASP A 88 1.07 -28.23 10.65
CA ASP A 88 1.88 -27.02 10.80
C ASP A 88 1.20 -25.77 10.23
N PHE A 89 0.40 -25.94 9.19
CA PHE A 89 -0.30 -24.84 8.51
C PHE A 89 -1.73 -24.72 8.98
N LEU A 90 -2.06 -23.57 9.57
CA LEU A 90 -3.41 -23.27 10.04
C LEU A 90 -4.19 -22.40 9.02
N PRO A 91 -5.51 -22.58 8.91
CA PRO A 91 -6.37 -21.75 8.08
C PRO A 91 -6.26 -20.28 8.49
N LYS A 92 -6.17 -19.40 7.50
CA LYS A 92 -6.19 -17.94 7.61
C LYS A 92 -6.99 -17.34 6.48
N ILE A 93 -7.35 -16.07 6.64
CA ILE A 93 -7.92 -15.26 5.57
C ILE A 93 -6.91 -14.18 5.21
N LEU A 94 -6.67 -14.02 3.92
CA LEU A 94 -6.00 -12.86 3.34
C LEU A 94 -7.06 -11.90 2.82
N ILE A 95 -7.08 -10.69 3.37
CA ILE A 95 -7.89 -9.57 2.89
C ILE A 95 -6.97 -8.63 2.15
N GLN A 96 -7.42 -8.15 1.00
CA GLN A 96 -6.74 -7.13 0.21
C GLN A 96 -7.71 -6.00 -0.09
N VAL A 97 -7.31 -4.77 0.22
CA VAL A 97 -8.04 -3.54 -0.12
C VAL A 97 -7.08 -2.53 -0.72
N VAL A 98 -7.57 -1.76 -1.68
CA VAL A 98 -6.85 -0.60 -2.21
C VAL A 98 -7.62 0.65 -1.82
N VAL A 99 -6.91 1.62 -1.27
CA VAL A 99 -7.49 2.86 -0.75
C VAL A 99 -6.59 4.04 -1.08
N SER A 100 -7.12 5.27 -0.98
CA SER A 100 -6.30 6.48 -1.05
C SER A 100 -5.28 6.54 0.08
N ASP A 101 -4.21 7.28 -0.12
CA ASP A 101 -3.18 7.48 0.91
C ASP A 101 -3.76 8.09 2.20
N GLU A 102 -4.77 8.96 2.06
CA GLU A 102 -5.47 9.58 3.18
C GLU A 102 -6.26 8.56 4.02
N THR A 103 -6.91 7.61 3.37
CA THR A 103 -7.73 6.57 4.01
C THR A 103 -6.89 5.42 4.58
N ALA A 104 -5.68 5.20 4.07
CA ALA A 104 -4.85 4.03 4.40
C ALA A 104 -4.59 3.84 5.90
N LYS A 105 -4.33 4.92 6.62
CA LYS A 105 -4.10 4.88 8.07
C LYS A 105 -5.35 4.46 8.83
N ALA A 106 -6.50 5.01 8.47
CA ALA A 106 -7.79 4.69 9.10
C ALA A 106 -8.19 3.25 8.80
N ALA A 107 -8.05 2.79 7.54
CA ALA A 107 -8.34 1.43 7.13
C ALA A 107 -7.47 0.39 7.86
N SER A 108 -6.16 0.65 7.94
CA SER A 108 -5.25 -0.22 8.69
C SER A 108 -5.62 -0.30 10.18
N ALA A 109 -5.96 0.83 10.80
CA ALA A 109 -6.38 0.86 12.21
C ALA A 109 -7.70 0.11 12.44
N ALA A 110 -8.67 0.25 11.54
CA ALA A 110 -9.95 -0.47 11.58
C ALA A 110 -9.74 -1.98 11.51
N ILE A 111 -8.92 -2.45 10.55
CA ILE A 111 -8.57 -3.87 10.43
C ILE A 111 -7.92 -4.40 11.73
N VAL A 112 -6.92 -3.69 12.23
CA VAL A 112 -6.21 -4.10 13.45
C VAL A 112 -7.15 -4.17 14.65
N LYS A 113 -8.01 -3.18 14.83
CA LYS A 113 -8.99 -3.13 15.92
C LYS A 113 -9.97 -4.31 15.86
N ALA A 114 -10.55 -4.57 14.69
CA ALA A 114 -11.53 -5.64 14.49
C ALA A 114 -10.91 -7.04 14.57
N ALA A 115 -9.72 -7.23 13.96
CA ALA A 115 -9.07 -8.53 13.92
C ALA A 115 -8.42 -8.96 15.25
N LYS A 116 -8.14 -8.02 16.14
CA LYS A 116 -7.39 -8.25 17.37
C LYS A 116 -8.16 -9.12 18.37
N THR A 117 -7.55 -10.23 18.79
CA THR A 117 -8.02 -11.06 19.93
C THR A 117 -7.06 -11.00 21.12
N GLY A 118 -5.84 -10.48 20.93
CA GLY A 118 -4.77 -10.47 21.92
C GLY A 118 -4.03 -11.80 22.06
N LYS A 119 -4.40 -12.80 21.25
CA LYS A 119 -3.77 -14.13 21.27
C LYS A 119 -2.79 -14.30 20.11
N ILE A 120 -1.81 -15.15 20.30
CA ILE A 120 -0.88 -15.56 19.23
C ILE A 120 -1.70 -16.02 18.02
N GLY A 121 -1.27 -15.64 16.83
CA GLY A 121 -1.93 -15.98 15.56
C GLY A 121 -2.98 -14.99 15.08
N ASP A 122 -3.11 -13.80 15.69
CA ASP A 122 -4.01 -12.74 15.21
C ASP A 122 -3.70 -12.28 13.78
N GLY A 123 -2.45 -12.43 13.35
CA GLY A 123 -2.04 -12.11 11.99
C GLY A 123 -1.19 -10.85 11.87
N LYS A 124 -1.16 -10.30 10.66
CA LYS A 124 -0.37 -9.10 10.31
C LYS A 124 -1.07 -8.29 9.24
N VAL A 125 -0.77 -7.00 9.23
CA VAL A 125 -1.18 -6.06 8.17
C VAL A 125 0.07 -5.55 7.49
N PHE A 126 0.06 -5.53 6.16
CA PHE A 126 1.11 -4.98 5.31
C PHE A 126 0.52 -3.87 4.45
N ILE A 127 1.29 -2.82 4.22
CA ILE A 127 0.86 -1.67 3.42
C ILE A 127 1.90 -1.44 2.33
N TYR A 128 1.45 -1.42 1.08
CA TYR A 128 2.29 -1.23 -0.11
C TYR A 128 1.85 0.02 -0.88
N PRO A 129 2.78 0.76 -1.49
CA PRO A 129 2.40 1.76 -2.48
C PRO A 129 1.85 1.07 -3.73
N ILE A 130 0.85 1.70 -4.35
CA ILE A 130 0.29 1.32 -5.64
C ILE A 130 0.61 2.42 -6.62
N GLU A 131 1.20 2.06 -7.75
CA GLU A 131 1.53 3.01 -8.81
C GLU A 131 0.31 3.41 -9.60
N GLU A 132 -0.56 2.45 -9.92
CA GLU A 132 -1.73 2.66 -10.75
C GLU A 132 -2.85 1.66 -10.42
N ALA A 133 -4.09 2.09 -10.56
CA ALA A 133 -5.28 1.25 -10.54
C ALA A 133 -6.15 1.60 -11.75
N VAL A 134 -6.73 0.59 -12.40
CA VAL A 134 -7.62 0.77 -13.54
C VAL A 134 -8.88 -0.06 -13.31
N ARG A 135 -10.05 0.58 -13.37
CA ARG A 135 -11.34 -0.12 -13.28
C ARG A 135 -11.69 -0.72 -14.63
N ILE A 136 -11.71 -2.05 -14.75
CA ILE A 136 -11.88 -2.77 -16.02
C ILE A 136 -13.17 -2.35 -16.76
N ARG A 137 -14.27 -2.11 -16.04
CA ARG A 137 -15.57 -1.82 -16.65
C ARG A 137 -15.65 -0.43 -17.30
N THR A 138 -15.02 0.57 -16.69
CA THR A 138 -15.17 1.99 -17.05
C THR A 138 -13.90 2.64 -17.52
N GLU A 139 -12.76 1.92 -17.41
CA GLU A 139 -11.42 2.41 -17.75
C GLU A 139 -10.97 3.65 -16.94
N GLU A 140 -11.65 3.93 -15.82
CA GLU A 140 -11.24 4.95 -14.86
C GLU A 140 -9.91 4.59 -14.21
N ASN A 141 -9.06 5.59 -13.97
CA ASN A 141 -7.69 5.41 -13.47
C ASN A 141 -7.50 6.07 -12.10
N GLY A 142 -6.48 5.61 -11.39
CA GLY A 142 -6.08 6.19 -10.12
C GLY A 142 -7.17 6.05 -9.04
N GLU A 143 -7.38 7.08 -8.24
CA GLU A 143 -8.36 7.06 -7.15
C GLU A 143 -9.81 6.94 -7.63
N GLU A 144 -10.12 7.41 -8.84
CA GLU A 144 -11.46 7.24 -9.45
C GLU A 144 -11.79 5.77 -9.73
N ALA A 145 -10.76 4.92 -9.81
CA ALA A 145 -10.90 3.47 -9.99
C ALA A 145 -11.17 2.70 -8.69
N LEU A 146 -11.14 3.34 -7.52
CA LEU A 146 -11.33 2.69 -6.21
C LEU A 146 -12.79 2.53 -5.82
#